data_412ae6c5eb09234559415bee72177929
#
_entry.id   412ae6c5eb09234559415bee72177929
#
_cell.length_a   1.000
_cell.length_b   1.000
_cell.length_c   1.000
_cell.angle_alpha   90.00
_cell.angle_beta   90.00
_cell.angle_gamma   90.00
#
_symmetry.space_group_name_H-M   'P 1'
#
loop_
_entity.id
_entity.type
_entity.pdbx_description
1 polymer ?
#
loop_
_entity_poly.entity_id
_entity_poly.type
_entity_poly.pdbx_seq_one_letter_code
_entity_poly.pdbx_strand_id
1 'polypeptide(L)'
;MKRVIALLFILSINTVFAENIIIALVNNSVITYNSLKAPLINASSKNHKIDIINQRINEILQVEKAKKFRLEASLNDINLALVEISKSNNISLEQLQAYPEFLSLKDEVSENISILNLQRYITKDVTITENEAINICSKNNSNSIKQIKIAQIIISQIETQNDQNVAIKVFLTKLSKHISKGASFEGFAKLHSQHSSYLNGGITDWIEVDNPTVSMLDSLKDNEVSKIYLTDFGLAIGIKLEERFISSNLKQCREKLIYLNAEKFYSNWIKGLRDNAYIKIYNDAL
;
A
#
# COMPACT_ATOMS: atom_id res chain seq x y z
N MET A 1 17.16 -71.66 59.45
CA MET A 1 17.78 -71.14 58.18
C MET A 1 16.73 -70.41 57.42
N LYS A 2 16.72 -69.10 57.48
CA LYS A 2 15.78 -68.17 56.70
C LYS A 2 16.52 -67.68 55.48
N ARG A 3 16.10 -68.04 54.26
CA ARG A 3 16.62 -67.54 53.00
C ARG A 3 15.90 -66.26 52.70
N VAL A 4 16.63 -65.08 52.70
CA VAL A 4 16.17 -63.76 52.21
C VAL A 4 16.44 -63.72 50.72
N ILE A 5 15.39 -63.72 49.91
CA ILE A 5 15.46 -63.50 48.45
C ILE A 5 15.38 -62.01 48.23
N ALA A 6 16.51 -61.39 47.89
CA ALA A 6 16.56 -60.00 47.48
C ALA A 6 16.07 -59.85 46.00
N LEU A 7 14.88 -59.31 45.82
CA LEU A 7 14.33 -59.00 44.49
C LEU A 7 14.97 -57.69 43.99
N LEU A 8 15.92 -57.83 43.07
CA LEU A 8 16.50 -56.64 42.37
C LEU A 8 15.50 -56.11 41.35
N PHE A 9 14.83 -55.06 41.68
CA PHE A 9 13.97 -54.29 40.73
C PHE A 9 14.87 -53.45 39.86
N ILE A 10 15.18 -53.92 38.63
CA ILE A 10 15.87 -53.09 37.61
C ILE A 10 14.86 -52.09 37.07
N LEU A 11 14.89 -50.85 37.54
CA LEU A 11 14.21 -49.73 36.90
C LEU A 11 14.92 -49.44 35.57
N SER A 12 14.36 -49.94 34.47
CA SER A 12 14.71 -49.51 33.14
C SER A 12 14.21 -48.05 32.97
N ILE A 13 15.09 -47.08 33.18
CA ILE A 13 14.87 -45.71 32.82
C ILE A 13 14.91 -45.64 31.30
N ASN A 14 13.72 -45.70 30.66
CA ASN A 14 13.58 -45.33 29.27
C ASN A 14 13.78 -43.84 29.18
N THR A 15 15.01 -43.36 28.98
CA THR A 15 15.30 -42.02 28.52
C THR A 15 14.77 -41.89 27.10
N VAL A 16 13.56 -41.42 26.95
CA VAL A 16 13.06 -40.96 25.67
C VAL A 16 13.89 -39.73 25.31
N PHE A 17 14.99 -39.94 24.60
CA PHE A 17 15.62 -38.86 23.87
C PHE A 17 14.61 -38.47 22.79
N ALA A 18 13.92 -37.36 22.98
CA ALA A 18 13.20 -36.72 21.91
C ALA A 18 14.28 -36.26 20.92
N GLU A 19 14.63 -37.12 19.94
CA GLU A 19 15.53 -36.75 18.85
C GLU A 19 14.89 -35.58 18.10
N ASN A 20 15.50 -34.41 18.24
CA ASN A 20 15.08 -33.22 17.53
C ASN A 20 15.63 -33.33 16.09
N ILE A 21 14.92 -34.11 15.25
CA ILE A 21 15.36 -34.41 13.89
C ILE A 21 15.46 -33.15 13.07
N ILE A 22 16.62 -32.92 12.42
CA ILE A 22 16.81 -31.84 11.49
C ILE A 22 16.11 -32.16 10.17
N ILE A 23 15.20 -31.33 9.75
CA ILE A 23 14.43 -31.48 8.51
C ILE A 23 14.89 -30.57 7.39
N ALA A 24 15.52 -29.42 7.71
CA ALA A 24 16.16 -28.58 6.71
C ALA A 24 17.29 -27.72 7.31
N LEU A 25 18.21 -27.30 6.45
CA LEU A 25 19.23 -26.30 6.72
C LEU A 25 19.03 -25.13 5.76
N VAL A 26 19.12 -23.90 6.29
CA VAL A 26 19.00 -22.65 5.53
C VAL A 26 20.11 -21.73 5.97
N ASN A 27 21.13 -21.52 5.13
CA ASN A 27 22.35 -20.81 5.50
C ASN A 27 22.93 -21.37 6.82
N ASN A 28 22.92 -20.56 7.88
CA ASN A 28 23.40 -20.96 9.22
C ASN A 28 22.24 -21.37 10.16
N SER A 29 21.01 -21.41 9.67
CA SER A 29 19.81 -21.72 10.45
C SER A 29 19.38 -23.16 10.25
N VAL A 30 18.89 -23.78 11.33
CA VAL A 30 18.42 -25.20 11.36
C VAL A 30 16.90 -25.21 11.55
N ILE A 31 16.20 -25.96 10.72
CA ILE A 31 14.79 -26.26 10.92
C ILE A 31 14.68 -27.68 11.44
N THR A 32 14.09 -27.83 12.62
CA THR A 32 13.89 -29.15 13.25
C THR A 32 12.44 -29.60 13.14
N TYR A 33 12.18 -30.90 13.25
CA TYR A 33 10.83 -31.44 13.27
C TYR A 33 9.98 -30.79 14.38
N ASN A 34 10.56 -30.65 15.58
CA ASN A 34 9.83 -30.07 16.72
C ASN A 34 9.42 -28.61 16.51
N SER A 35 10.21 -27.81 15.77
CA SER A 35 9.86 -26.43 15.49
C SER A 35 8.64 -26.27 14.56
N LEU A 36 8.30 -27.31 13.80
CA LEU A 36 7.15 -27.33 12.88
C LEU A 36 6.17 -28.49 13.21
N LYS A 37 6.24 -29.06 14.41
CA LYS A 37 5.47 -30.24 14.77
C LYS A 37 3.97 -30.08 14.56
N ALA A 38 3.40 -28.98 15.04
CA ALA A 38 1.96 -28.74 14.96
C ALA A 38 1.45 -28.65 13.50
N PRO A 39 2.01 -27.83 12.59
CA PRO A 39 1.57 -27.81 11.21
C PRO A 39 1.92 -29.11 10.45
N LEU A 40 3.04 -29.80 10.75
CA LEU A 40 3.41 -31.03 10.07
C LEU A 40 2.49 -32.21 10.41
N ILE A 41 1.99 -32.31 11.65
CA ILE A 41 1.02 -33.35 12.05
C ILE A 41 -0.32 -33.14 11.32
N ASN A 42 -0.72 -31.91 11.11
CA ASN A 42 -1.99 -31.53 10.44
C ASN A 42 -1.87 -31.56 8.91
N ALA A 43 -0.68 -31.82 8.36
CA ALA A 43 -0.48 -31.84 6.92
C ALA A 43 -1.16 -33.06 6.28
N SER A 44 -1.99 -32.83 5.26
CA SER A 44 -2.79 -33.84 4.57
C SER A 44 -2.00 -34.73 3.63
N SER A 45 -0.78 -34.37 3.26
CA SER A 45 0.07 -35.11 2.31
C SER A 45 1.55 -34.77 2.47
N LYS A 46 2.42 -35.57 1.87
CA LYS A 46 3.86 -35.27 1.81
C LYS A 46 4.15 -33.96 1.11
N ASN A 47 3.45 -33.63 0.03
CA ASN A 47 3.61 -32.36 -0.65
C ASN A 47 3.24 -31.19 0.28
N HIS A 48 2.16 -31.29 1.03
CA HIS A 48 1.77 -30.27 2.01
C HIS A 48 2.83 -30.08 3.10
N LYS A 49 3.48 -31.16 3.57
CA LYS A 49 4.62 -31.06 4.49
C LYS A 49 5.80 -30.29 3.87
N ILE A 50 6.12 -30.57 2.61
CA ILE A 50 7.17 -29.87 1.87
C ILE A 50 6.84 -28.37 1.73
N ASP A 51 5.58 -28.03 1.47
CA ASP A 51 5.13 -26.63 1.37
C ASP A 51 5.30 -25.88 2.70
N ILE A 52 4.94 -26.50 3.83
CA ILE A 52 5.15 -25.95 5.18
C ILE A 52 6.64 -25.69 5.42
N ILE A 53 7.52 -26.62 5.06
CA ILE A 53 8.97 -26.44 5.20
C ILE A 53 9.47 -25.30 4.29
N ASN A 54 9.00 -25.25 3.05
CA ASN A 54 9.36 -24.20 2.10
C ASN A 54 8.91 -22.82 2.59
N GLN A 55 7.72 -22.72 3.20
CA GLN A 55 7.27 -21.50 3.83
C GLN A 55 8.22 -21.07 4.96
N ARG A 56 8.58 -21.99 5.87
CA ARG A 56 9.53 -21.67 6.96
C ARG A 56 10.91 -21.26 6.46
N ILE A 57 11.40 -21.90 5.39
CA ILE A 57 12.65 -21.50 4.71
C ILE A 57 12.54 -20.04 4.24
N ASN A 58 11.44 -19.66 3.59
CA ASN A 58 11.23 -18.30 3.12
C ASN A 58 11.19 -17.29 4.28
N GLU A 59 10.52 -17.65 5.40
CA GLU A 59 10.45 -16.80 6.59
C GLU A 59 11.85 -16.54 7.17
N ILE A 60 12.65 -17.59 7.35
CA ILE A 60 14.05 -17.50 7.84
C ILE A 60 14.87 -16.56 6.94
N LEU A 61 14.82 -16.74 5.63
CA LEU A 61 15.56 -15.90 4.69
C LEU A 61 15.15 -14.43 4.77
N GLN A 62 13.84 -14.18 4.93
CA GLN A 62 13.30 -12.83 5.10
C GLN A 62 13.74 -12.21 6.43
N VAL A 63 13.68 -12.96 7.54
CA VAL A 63 14.14 -12.48 8.85
C VAL A 63 15.64 -12.17 8.82
N GLU A 64 16.47 -13.04 8.23
CA GLU A 64 17.91 -12.78 8.05
C GLU A 64 18.14 -11.49 7.25
N LYS A 65 17.32 -11.25 6.22
CA LYS A 65 17.42 -10.04 5.39
C LYS A 65 16.94 -8.80 6.13
N ALA A 66 15.85 -8.91 6.90
CA ALA A 66 15.35 -7.84 7.76
C ALA A 66 16.42 -7.40 8.76
N LYS A 67 17.09 -8.34 9.43
CA LYS A 67 18.23 -8.05 10.32
C LYS A 67 19.35 -7.31 9.60
N LYS A 68 19.73 -7.79 8.41
CA LYS A 68 20.79 -7.14 7.60
C LYS A 68 20.45 -5.71 7.21
N PHE A 69 19.16 -5.39 7.04
CA PHE A 69 18.68 -4.04 6.70
C PHE A 69 18.28 -3.21 7.93
N ARG A 70 18.40 -3.76 9.15
CA ARG A 70 17.98 -3.12 10.41
C ARG A 70 16.48 -2.78 10.42
N LEU A 71 15.68 -3.72 9.94
CA LEU A 71 14.21 -3.63 9.85
C LEU A 71 13.52 -4.56 10.86
N GLU A 72 14.24 -4.98 11.90
CA GLU A 72 13.68 -5.81 12.96
C GLU A 72 12.55 -5.11 13.69
N ALA A 73 11.65 -5.90 14.25
CA ALA A 73 10.55 -5.40 15.06
C ALA A 73 11.06 -4.61 16.28
N SER A 74 10.50 -3.45 16.54
CA SER A 74 10.78 -2.73 17.79
C SER A 74 10.05 -3.40 18.96
N LEU A 75 10.59 -3.23 20.18
CA LEU A 75 9.92 -3.73 21.39
C LEU A 75 8.52 -3.14 21.56
N ASN A 76 8.34 -1.89 21.16
CA ASN A 76 7.03 -1.24 21.18
C ASN A 76 6.03 -1.90 20.25
N ASP A 77 6.42 -2.19 19.00
CA ASP A 77 5.54 -2.83 18.01
C ASP A 77 5.17 -4.25 18.43
N ILE A 78 6.13 -4.99 19.00
CA ILE A 78 5.87 -6.33 19.56
C ILE A 78 4.85 -6.25 20.69
N ASN A 79 5.03 -5.32 21.62
CA ASN A 79 4.10 -5.18 22.75
C ASN A 79 2.70 -4.77 22.29
N LEU A 80 2.58 -3.84 21.34
CA LEU A 80 1.31 -3.45 20.77
C LEU A 80 0.60 -4.65 20.09
N ALA A 81 1.33 -5.45 19.32
CA ALA A 81 0.76 -6.65 18.70
C ALA A 81 0.29 -7.68 19.73
N LEU A 82 1.06 -7.92 20.79
CA LEU A 82 0.67 -8.82 21.88
C LEU A 82 -0.58 -8.34 22.63
N VAL A 83 -0.73 -7.02 22.84
CA VAL A 83 -1.94 -6.43 23.41
C VAL A 83 -3.16 -6.67 22.49
N GLU A 84 -3.01 -6.51 21.18
CA GLU A 84 -4.10 -6.77 20.24
C GLU A 84 -4.45 -8.27 20.16
N ILE A 85 -3.46 -9.16 20.22
CA ILE A 85 -3.69 -10.61 20.31
C ILE A 85 -4.46 -10.96 21.60
N SER A 86 -4.08 -10.39 22.75
CA SER A 86 -4.79 -10.66 24.01
C SER A 86 -6.24 -10.18 23.96
N LYS A 87 -6.51 -8.98 23.45
CA LYS A 87 -7.86 -8.45 23.26
C LYS A 87 -8.70 -9.31 22.31
N SER A 88 -8.14 -9.73 21.19
CA SER A 88 -8.84 -10.58 20.20
C SER A 88 -9.23 -11.94 20.77
N ASN A 89 -8.49 -12.42 21.77
CA ASN A 89 -8.78 -13.68 22.49
C ASN A 89 -9.57 -13.47 23.78
N ASN A 90 -10.03 -12.22 24.08
CA ASN A 90 -10.77 -11.84 25.29
C ASN A 90 -10.04 -12.21 26.60
N ILE A 91 -8.73 -12.07 26.63
CA ILE A 91 -7.88 -12.28 27.82
C ILE A 91 -7.05 -11.02 28.09
N SER A 92 -6.54 -10.86 29.32
CA SER A 92 -5.60 -9.79 29.61
C SER A 92 -4.19 -10.13 29.09
N LEU A 93 -3.34 -9.10 28.94
CA LEU A 93 -1.95 -9.33 28.54
C LEU A 93 -1.19 -10.17 29.59
N GLU A 94 -1.47 -9.99 30.87
CA GLU A 94 -0.89 -10.79 31.96
C GLU A 94 -1.29 -12.24 31.87
N GLN A 95 -2.56 -12.53 31.50
CA GLN A 95 -3.01 -13.89 31.26
C GLN A 95 -2.29 -14.49 30.05
N LEU A 96 -2.13 -13.73 28.95
CA LEU A 96 -1.38 -14.17 27.78
C LEU A 96 0.08 -14.49 28.13
N GLN A 97 0.71 -13.68 28.98
CA GLN A 97 2.10 -13.85 29.44
C GLN A 97 2.29 -15.08 30.33
N ALA A 98 1.23 -15.57 30.97
CA ALA A 98 1.26 -16.74 31.82
C ALA A 98 1.24 -18.08 31.05
N TYR A 99 0.95 -18.05 29.74
CA TYR A 99 0.95 -19.29 28.94
C TYR A 99 2.40 -19.79 28.71
N PRO A 100 2.63 -21.11 28.75
CA PRO A 100 3.95 -21.70 28.53
C PRO A 100 4.57 -21.31 27.17
N GLU A 101 3.73 -21.15 26.16
CA GLU A 101 4.12 -20.82 24.79
C GLU A 101 4.35 -19.33 24.53
N PHE A 102 4.21 -18.47 25.57
CA PHE A 102 4.29 -17.01 25.40
C PHE A 102 5.60 -16.55 24.74
N LEU A 103 6.73 -17.12 25.14
CA LEU A 103 8.03 -16.75 24.56
C LEU A 103 8.08 -17.10 23.06
N SER A 104 7.58 -18.27 22.67
CA SER A 104 7.50 -18.68 21.28
C SER A 104 6.56 -17.76 20.47
N LEU A 105 5.40 -17.41 21.04
CA LEU A 105 4.48 -16.47 20.43
C LEU A 105 5.12 -15.08 20.24
N LYS A 106 5.86 -14.60 21.24
CA LYS A 106 6.56 -13.32 21.17
C LYS A 106 7.61 -13.31 20.06
N ASP A 107 8.37 -14.41 19.91
CA ASP A 107 9.38 -14.56 18.86
C ASP A 107 8.71 -14.60 17.47
N GLU A 108 7.60 -15.33 17.31
CA GLU A 108 6.82 -15.39 16.08
C GLU A 108 6.26 -14.01 15.70
N VAL A 109 5.71 -13.26 16.65
CA VAL A 109 5.24 -11.89 16.45
C VAL A 109 6.38 -10.98 16.01
N SER A 110 7.56 -11.10 16.62
CA SER A 110 8.74 -10.34 16.25
C SER A 110 9.21 -10.65 14.82
N GLU A 111 9.25 -11.94 14.45
CA GLU A 111 9.59 -12.36 13.08
C GLU A 111 8.59 -11.81 12.06
N ASN A 112 7.29 -11.95 12.32
CA ASN A 112 6.22 -11.50 11.43
C ASN A 112 6.26 -9.97 11.20
N ILE A 113 6.46 -9.18 12.26
CA ILE A 113 6.61 -7.73 12.13
C ILE A 113 7.86 -7.38 11.32
N SER A 114 8.98 -8.06 11.57
CA SER A 114 10.23 -7.85 10.83
C SER A 114 10.07 -8.17 9.34
N ILE A 115 9.35 -9.23 8.99
CA ILE A 115 9.00 -9.59 7.61
C ILE A 115 8.10 -8.52 6.97
N LEU A 116 7.09 -8.03 7.69
CA LEU A 116 6.22 -6.94 7.21
C LEU A 116 7.01 -5.64 6.96
N ASN A 117 7.93 -5.29 7.85
CA ASN A 117 8.80 -4.13 7.67
C ASN A 117 9.69 -4.29 6.43
N LEU A 118 10.25 -5.49 6.24
CA LEU A 118 11.02 -5.83 5.06
C LEU A 118 10.19 -5.73 3.78
N GLN A 119 8.98 -6.30 3.77
CA GLN A 119 8.07 -6.24 2.63
C GLN A 119 7.77 -4.78 2.24
N ARG A 120 7.40 -3.94 3.22
CA ARG A 120 7.15 -2.51 3.00
C ARG A 120 8.37 -1.80 2.43
N TYR A 121 9.55 -2.10 2.95
CA TYR A 121 10.80 -1.51 2.47
C TYR A 121 11.12 -1.91 1.02
N ILE A 122 10.98 -3.18 0.68
CA ILE A 122 11.28 -3.71 -0.65
C ILE A 122 10.27 -3.23 -1.70
N THR A 123 9.00 -3.05 -1.30
CA THR A 123 7.91 -2.67 -2.22
C THR A 123 7.59 -1.18 -2.24
N LYS A 124 8.29 -0.36 -1.46
CA LYS A 124 7.99 1.09 -1.28
C LYS A 124 7.92 1.89 -2.58
N ASP A 125 8.72 1.50 -3.57
CA ASP A 125 8.83 2.20 -4.85
C ASP A 125 7.95 1.57 -5.95
N VAL A 126 7.14 0.55 -5.62
CA VAL A 126 6.19 -0.06 -6.55
C VAL A 126 5.00 0.87 -6.70
N THR A 127 4.90 1.48 -7.87
CA THR A 127 3.84 2.43 -8.21
C THR A 127 3.22 2.07 -9.56
N ILE A 128 2.14 2.73 -9.90
CA ILE A 128 1.51 2.71 -11.22
C ILE A 128 1.20 4.15 -11.63
N THR A 129 1.50 4.50 -12.85
CA THR A 129 1.19 5.83 -13.37
C THR A 129 -0.31 6.03 -13.49
N GLU A 130 -0.77 7.28 -13.46
CA GLU A 130 -2.18 7.59 -13.60
C GLU A 130 -2.73 7.11 -14.95
N ASN A 131 -1.97 7.29 -16.04
CA ASN A 131 -2.35 6.84 -17.37
C ASN A 131 -2.50 5.33 -17.47
N GLU A 132 -1.59 4.54 -16.87
CA GLU A 132 -1.70 3.08 -16.81
C GLU A 132 -2.94 2.66 -16.00
N ALA A 133 -3.19 3.30 -14.86
CA ALA A 133 -4.37 3.04 -14.05
C ALA A 133 -5.66 3.34 -14.83
N ILE A 134 -5.74 4.48 -15.52
CA ILE A 134 -6.89 4.82 -16.38
C ILE A 134 -7.07 3.77 -17.47
N ASN A 135 -6.01 3.41 -18.20
CA ASN A 135 -6.08 2.44 -19.29
C ASN A 135 -6.58 1.05 -18.85
N ILE A 136 -6.20 0.60 -17.66
CA ILE A 136 -6.59 -0.71 -17.12
C ILE A 136 -7.99 -0.64 -16.50
N CYS A 137 -8.24 0.38 -15.66
CA CYS A 137 -9.43 0.47 -14.83
C CYS A 137 -10.67 0.97 -15.60
N SER A 138 -10.48 1.79 -16.65
CA SER A 138 -11.62 2.32 -17.43
C SER A 138 -12.20 1.31 -18.43
N LYS A 139 -11.45 0.28 -18.80
CA LYS A 139 -11.92 -0.74 -19.77
C LYS A 139 -13.07 -1.61 -19.26
N ASN A 140 -13.29 -1.66 -17.96
CA ASN A 140 -14.19 -2.63 -17.32
C ASN A 140 -15.40 -2.01 -16.61
N ASN A 141 -15.68 -0.69 -16.78
CA ASN A 141 -16.72 -0.02 -16.01
C ASN A 141 -17.72 0.76 -16.83
N SER A 142 -19.00 0.48 -16.59
CA SER A 142 -20.18 1.19 -17.13
C SER A 142 -20.40 2.59 -16.53
N ASN A 143 -19.75 2.93 -15.43
CA ASN A 143 -19.88 4.23 -14.76
C ASN A 143 -18.61 5.05 -14.96
N SER A 144 -18.58 5.85 -16.02
CA SER A 144 -17.50 6.79 -16.29
C SER A 144 -17.84 8.19 -15.76
N ILE A 145 -16.86 8.81 -15.11
CA ILE A 145 -16.89 10.20 -14.70
C ILE A 145 -16.16 11.01 -15.76
N LYS A 146 -16.83 12.06 -16.27
CA LYS A 146 -16.20 13.02 -17.19
C LYS A 146 -15.37 14.01 -16.39
N GLN A 147 -14.13 14.23 -16.82
CA GLN A 147 -13.25 15.27 -16.30
C GLN A 147 -12.80 16.17 -17.42
N ILE A 148 -12.66 17.46 -17.13
CA ILE A 148 -12.10 18.45 -18.05
C ILE A 148 -10.87 19.12 -17.45
N LYS A 149 -9.97 19.57 -18.30
CA LYS A 149 -8.85 20.42 -17.98
C LYS A 149 -9.10 21.78 -18.59
N ILE A 150 -8.98 22.82 -17.80
CA ILE A 150 -9.24 24.20 -18.22
C ILE A 150 -8.03 25.08 -17.99
N ALA A 151 -7.97 26.21 -18.67
CA ALA A 151 -7.18 27.35 -18.24
C ALA A 151 -8.13 28.47 -17.79
N GLN A 152 -7.75 29.20 -16.73
CA GLN A 152 -8.57 30.24 -16.12
C GLN A 152 -7.75 31.46 -15.75
N ILE A 153 -8.39 32.63 -15.86
CA ILE A 153 -7.87 33.91 -15.37
C ILE A 153 -8.78 34.33 -14.24
N ILE A 154 -8.25 34.44 -13.03
CA ILE A 154 -8.99 34.77 -11.81
C ILE A 154 -8.51 36.12 -11.31
N ILE A 155 -9.45 37.03 -11.03
CA ILE A 155 -9.21 38.30 -10.35
C ILE A 155 -9.94 38.27 -9.01
N SER A 156 -9.21 38.46 -7.92
CA SER A 156 -9.75 38.43 -6.56
C SER A 156 -10.82 39.50 -6.35
N GLN A 157 -11.93 39.11 -5.75
CA GLN A 157 -12.99 40.03 -5.35
C GLN A 157 -12.69 40.64 -3.99
N ILE A 158 -13.11 41.91 -3.82
CA ILE A 158 -13.16 42.56 -2.50
C ILE A 158 -14.61 42.57 -2.06
N GLU A 159 -14.95 41.84 -1.02
CA GLU A 159 -16.34 41.60 -0.57
C GLU A 159 -17.14 42.87 -0.23
N THR A 160 -16.45 43.98 0.07
CA THR A 160 -17.09 45.22 0.58
C THR A 160 -17.27 46.32 -0.47
N GLN A 161 -16.85 46.11 -1.74
CA GLN A 161 -16.86 47.21 -2.76
C GLN A 161 -17.52 46.77 -4.07
N ASN A 162 -18.82 47.05 -4.21
CA ASN A 162 -19.57 46.78 -5.45
C ASN A 162 -18.97 47.40 -6.68
N ASP A 163 -18.44 48.65 -6.60
CA ASP A 163 -17.86 49.37 -7.74
C ASP A 163 -16.60 48.71 -8.29
N GLN A 164 -15.77 48.12 -7.44
CA GLN A 164 -14.60 47.35 -7.86
C GLN A 164 -14.99 46.02 -8.57
N ASN A 165 -16.04 45.37 -8.15
CA ASN A 165 -16.55 44.17 -8.81
C ASN A 165 -17.09 44.50 -10.20
N VAL A 166 -17.68 45.68 -10.42
CA VAL A 166 -18.07 46.17 -11.74
C VAL A 166 -16.82 46.41 -12.61
N ALA A 167 -15.79 47.05 -12.09
CA ALA A 167 -14.52 47.27 -12.81
C ALA A 167 -13.84 45.94 -13.20
N ILE A 168 -13.81 44.94 -12.31
CA ILE A 168 -13.29 43.59 -12.60
C ILE A 168 -14.08 42.92 -13.74
N LYS A 169 -15.42 42.98 -13.72
CA LYS A 169 -16.26 42.44 -14.79
C LYS A 169 -15.98 43.11 -16.14
N VAL A 170 -15.85 44.44 -16.17
CA VAL A 170 -15.49 45.18 -17.37
C VAL A 170 -14.11 44.78 -17.88
N PHE A 171 -13.14 44.63 -16.98
CA PHE A 171 -11.78 44.17 -17.32
C PHE A 171 -11.78 42.76 -17.92
N LEU A 172 -12.39 41.79 -17.25
CA LEU A 172 -12.49 40.42 -17.75
C LEU A 172 -13.22 40.32 -19.09
N THR A 173 -14.27 41.16 -19.28
CA THR A 173 -14.97 41.25 -20.56
C THR A 173 -14.07 41.76 -21.69
N LYS A 174 -13.19 42.75 -21.40
CA LYS A 174 -12.19 43.22 -22.38
C LYS A 174 -11.18 42.15 -22.71
N LEU A 175 -10.64 41.43 -21.71
CA LEU A 175 -9.73 40.30 -21.93
C LEU A 175 -10.38 39.23 -22.79
N SER A 176 -11.62 38.82 -22.48
CA SER A 176 -12.36 37.83 -23.24
C SER A 176 -12.48 38.24 -24.73
N LYS A 177 -12.78 39.50 -25.00
CA LYS A 177 -12.84 40.05 -26.40
C LYS A 177 -11.50 40.01 -27.12
N HIS A 178 -10.40 40.25 -26.43
CA HIS A 178 -9.06 40.17 -27.04
C HIS A 178 -8.69 38.71 -27.35
N ILE A 179 -8.96 37.79 -26.41
CA ILE A 179 -8.71 36.37 -26.58
C ILE A 179 -9.54 35.78 -27.73
N SER A 180 -10.83 36.14 -27.80
CA SER A 180 -11.70 35.73 -28.93
C SER A 180 -11.24 36.26 -30.31
N LYS A 181 -10.36 37.27 -30.33
CA LYS A 181 -9.71 37.81 -31.55
C LYS A 181 -8.33 37.18 -31.80
N GLY A 182 -7.93 36.15 -31.05
CA GLY A 182 -6.67 35.40 -31.24
C GLY A 182 -5.53 35.80 -30.30
N ALA A 183 -5.77 36.65 -29.29
CA ALA A 183 -4.74 36.92 -28.28
C ALA A 183 -4.51 35.72 -27.39
N SER A 184 -3.28 35.55 -26.94
CA SER A 184 -2.89 34.38 -26.11
C SER A 184 -3.57 34.39 -24.73
N PHE A 185 -4.37 33.38 -24.45
CA PHE A 185 -4.96 33.16 -23.12
C PHE A 185 -3.86 32.96 -22.06
N GLU A 186 -2.86 32.13 -22.34
CA GLU A 186 -1.71 31.87 -21.45
C GLU A 186 -0.97 33.17 -21.11
N GLY A 187 -0.74 34.04 -22.13
CA GLY A 187 -0.08 35.34 -21.93
C GLY A 187 -0.85 36.24 -20.97
N PHE A 188 -2.18 36.34 -21.15
CA PHE A 188 -3.03 37.09 -20.24
C PHE A 188 -3.15 36.46 -18.85
N ALA A 189 -3.18 35.13 -18.73
CA ALA A 189 -3.18 34.49 -17.46
C ALA A 189 -1.91 34.79 -16.66
N LYS A 190 -0.74 34.70 -17.28
CA LYS A 190 0.55 35.06 -16.66
C LYS A 190 0.66 36.49 -16.22
N LEU A 191 0.03 37.43 -16.96
CA LEU A 191 0.10 38.87 -16.67
C LEU A 191 -0.93 39.31 -15.64
N HIS A 192 -2.10 38.72 -15.60
CA HIS A 192 -3.25 39.32 -14.91
C HIS A 192 -3.90 38.37 -13.87
N SER A 193 -3.74 37.03 -13.97
CA SER A 193 -4.36 36.14 -13.00
C SER A 193 -3.70 36.27 -11.63
N GLN A 194 -4.53 36.31 -10.59
CA GLN A 194 -4.10 36.40 -9.20
C GLN A 194 -4.12 35.05 -8.48
N HIS A 195 -4.49 33.99 -9.20
CA HIS A 195 -4.44 32.60 -8.69
C HIS A 195 -3.09 31.94 -9.03
N SER A 196 -2.58 31.09 -8.16
CA SER A 196 -1.25 30.44 -8.30
C SER A 196 -1.04 29.70 -9.63
N SER A 197 -2.09 29.27 -10.31
CA SER A 197 -2.05 28.67 -11.64
C SER A 197 -1.51 29.61 -12.73
N TYR A 198 -1.37 30.93 -12.46
CA TYR A 198 -0.82 31.88 -13.42
C TYR A 198 0.56 31.48 -13.96
N LEU A 199 1.39 30.86 -13.11
CA LEU A 199 2.72 30.37 -13.49
C LEU A 199 2.68 29.39 -14.68
N ASN A 200 1.61 28.59 -14.74
CA ASN A 200 1.35 27.60 -15.81
C ASN A 200 0.31 28.12 -16.83
N GLY A 201 0.19 29.45 -17.02
CA GLY A 201 -0.77 30.02 -17.96
C GLY A 201 -2.24 29.85 -17.56
N GLY A 202 -2.52 29.67 -16.27
CA GLY A 202 -3.86 29.48 -15.73
C GLY A 202 -4.36 28.04 -15.78
N ILE A 203 -3.55 27.07 -16.25
CA ILE A 203 -3.95 25.66 -16.40
C ILE A 203 -4.21 25.03 -15.04
N THR A 204 -5.35 24.33 -14.93
CA THR A 204 -5.75 23.58 -13.73
C THR A 204 -5.36 22.12 -13.82
N ASP A 205 -5.46 21.40 -12.70
CA ASP A 205 -5.59 19.96 -12.71
C ASP A 205 -6.91 19.51 -13.35
N TRP A 206 -7.11 18.19 -13.50
CA TRP A 206 -8.37 17.63 -13.99
C TRP A 206 -9.51 17.90 -13.01
N ILE A 207 -10.63 18.43 -13.50
CA ILE A 207 -11.82 18.80 -12.72
C ILE A 207 -12.99 17.92 -13.16
N GLU A 208 -13.73 17.34 -12.22
CA GLU A 208 -14.93 16.54 -12.50
C GLU A 208 -16.08 17.44 -12.93
N VAL A 209 -16.86 16.99 -13.92
CA VAL A 209 -18.04 17.71 -14.41
C VAL A 209 -19.24 17.34 -13.54
N ASP A 210 -19.24 17.87 -12.30
CA ASP A 210 -20.20 17.53 -11.24
C ASP A 210 -21.10 18.71 -10.80
N ASN A 211 -20.82 19.92 -11.27
CA ASN A 211 -21.54 21.12 -10.90
C ASN A 211 -21.85 22.03 -12.11
N PRO A 212 -22.81 22.97 -12.00
CA PRO A 212 -23.24 23.82 -13.12
C PRO A 212 -22.13 24.67 -13.74
N THR A 213 -21.18 25.16 -12.93
CA THR A 213 -20.07 26.01 -13.43
C THR A 213 -19.14 25.17 -14.31
N VAL A 214 -18.75 23.98 -13.87
CA VAL A 214 -17.90 23.09 -14.66
C VAL A 214 -18.65 22.55 -15.87
N SER A 215 -19.96 22.29 -15.78
CA SER A 215 -20.79 21.90 -16.91
C SER A 215 -20.87 23.01 -17.98
N MET A 216 -20.91 24.27 -17.56
CA MET A 216 -20.84 25.43 -18.46
C MET A 216 -19.48 25.48 -19.16
N LEU A 217 -18.38 25.25 -18.41
CA LEU A 217 -17.03 25.21 -18.98
C LEU A 217 -16.83 24.04 -19.94
N ASP A 218 -17.42 22.86 -19.61
CA ASP A 218 -17.39 21.71 -20.48
C ASP A 218 -18.13 21.92 -21.82
N SER A 219 -19.18 22.73 -21.82
CA SER A 219 -19.94 23.05 -23.03
C SER A 219 -19.24 23.98 -24.01
N LEU A 220 -18.09 24.57 -23.63
CA LEU A 220 -17.34 25.47 -24.49
C LEU A 220 -16.75 24.74 -25.70
N LYS A 221 -16.78 25.42 -26.84
CA LYS A 221 -16.09 24.99 -28.06
C LYS A 221 -14.60 25.29 -27.98
N ASP A 222 -13.84 24.70 -28.89
CA ASP A 222 -12.41 24.99 -28.97
C ASP A 222 -12.14 26.49 -29.10
N ASN A 223 -11.24 27.00 -28.25
CA ASN A 223 -10.88 28.43 -28.15
C ASN A 223 -12.02 29.38 -27.73
N GLU A 224 -13.17 28.88 -27.31
CA GLU A 224 -14.26 29.70 -26.79
C GLU A 224 -13.95 30.10 -25.35
N VAL A 225 -14.06 31.43 -25.08
CA VAL A 225 -13.90 31.95 -23.70
C VAL A 225 -15.25 31.95 -23.01
N SER A 226 -15.27 31.45 -21.78
CA SER A 226 -16.47 31.37 -20.96
C SER A 226 -17.08 32.74 -20.66
N LYS A 227 -18.35 32.74 -20.25
CA LYS A 227 -18.91 33.85 -19.48
C LYS A 227 -18.12 34.01 -18.18
N ILE A 228 -18.20 35.20 -17.57
CA ILE A 228 -17.61 35.43 -16.26
C ILE A 228 -18.34 34.55 -15.22
N TYR A 229 -17.59 33.82 -14.43
CA TYR A 229 -18.11 32.97 -13.35
C TYR A 229 -17.39 33.27 -12.04
N LEU A 230 -18.02 32.85 -10.93
CA LEU A 230 -17.48 33.00 -9.59
C LEU A 230 -16.72 31.76 -9.20
N THR A 231 -15.59 31.95 -8.55
CA THR A 231 -14.76 30.91 -7.89
C THR A 231 -14.55 31.28 -6.43
N ASP A 232 -14.01 30.38 -5.63
CA ASP A 232 -13.63 30.66 -4.24
C ASP A 232 -12.56 31.77 -4.12
N PHE A 233 -11.85 32.06 -5.21
CA PHE A 233 -10.75 33.04 -5.25
C PHE A 233 -11.17 34.39 -5.88
N GLY A 234 -12.34 34.45 -6.51
CA GLY A 234 -12.83 35.66 -7.18
C GLY A 234 -13.55 35.41 -8.50
N LEU A 235 -13.68 36.45 -9.31
CA LEU A 235 -14.30 36.36 -10.64
C LEU A 235 -13.31 35.82 -11.67
N ALA A 236 -13.78 34.93 -12.52
CA ALA A 236 -12.95 34.25 -13.52
C ALA A 236 -13.58 34.24 -14.90
N ILE A 237 -12.71 34.08 -15.92
CA ILE A 237 -13.02 33.57 -17.26
C ILE A 237 -12.14 32.37 -17.54
N GLY A 238 -12.59 31.44 -18.34
CA GLY A 238 -11.85 30.21 -18.64
C GLY A 238 -12.04 29.72 -20.07
N ILE A 239 -11.17 28.83 -20.49
CA ILE A 239 -11.28 28.04 -21.73
C ILE A 239 -11.14 26.58 -21.41
N LYS A 240 -11.84 25.72 -22.16
CA LYS A 240 -11.63 24.27 -22.10
C LYS A 240 -10.39 23.88 -22.91
N LEU A 241 -9.52 23.05 -22.37
CA LEU A 241 -8.31 22.56 -23.02
C LEU A 241 -8.46 21.10 -23.45
N GLU A 242 -8.86 20.25 -22.53
CA GLU A 242 -8.91 18.81 -22.74
C GLU A 242 -10.11 18.21 -21.98
N GLU A 243 -10.55 17.04 -22.42
CA GLU A 243 -11.53 16.22 -21.69
C GLU A 243 -11.08 14.78 -21.62
N ARG A 244 -11.50 14.08 -20.57
CA ARG A 244 -11.27 12.64 -20.40
C ARG A 244 -12.42 11.97 -19.66
N PHE A 245 -12.51 10.66 -19.81
CA PHE A 245 -13.43 9.83 -19.04
C PHE A 245 -12.62 8.89 -18.17
N ILE A 246 -12.93 8.85 -16.87
CA ILE A 246 -12.29 7.96 -15.90
C ILE A 246 -13.35 7.08 -15.25
N SER A 247 -12.93 5.91 -14.73
CA SER A 247 -13.82 5.06 -13.95
C SER A 247 -14.15 5.70 -12.59
N SER A 248 -15.40 5.63 -12.15
CA SER A 248 -15.84 6.13 -10.84
C SER A 248 -15.08 5.50 -9.66
N ASN A 249 -14.53 4.31 -9.85
CA ASN A 249 -13.74 3.60 -8.85
C ASN A 249 -12.23 3.58 -9.18
N LEU A 250 -11.74 4.53 -9.98
CA LEU A 250 -10.34 4.59 -10.43
C LEU A 250 -9.37 4.50 -9.25
N LYS A 251 -9.64 5.23 -8.15
CA LYS A 251 -8.79 5.21 -6.95
C LYS A 251 -8.68 3.80 -6.36
N GLN A 252 -9.81 3.15 -6.14
CA GLN A 252 -9.85 1.78 -5.59
C GLN A 252 -9.15 0.77 -6.52
N CYS A 253 -9.42 0.88 -7.83
CA CYS A 253 -8.78 0.03 -8.83
C CYS A 253 -7.27 0.24 -8.87
N ARG A 254 -6.80 1.49 -8.82
CA ARG A 254 -5.38 1.82 -8.77
C ARG A 254 -4.70 1.25 -7.54
N GLU A 255 -5.30 1.41 -6.36
CA GLU A 255 -4.78 0.85 -5.10
C GLU A 255 -4.65 -0.67 -5.18
N LYS A 256 -5.67 -1.36 -5.74
CA LYS A 256 -5.64 -2.80 -5.97
C LYS A 256 -4.52 -3.22 -6.93
N LEU A 257 -4.31 -2.47 -8.01
CA LEU A 257 -3.24 -2.75 -8.98
C LEU A 257 -1.86 -2.56 -8.36
N ILE A 258 -1.66 -1.51 -7.55
CA ILE A 258 -0.40 -1.29 -6.81
C ILE A 258 -0.15 -2.46 -5.88
N TYR A 259 -1.16 -2.89 -5.12
CA TYR A 259 -1.06 -4.04 -4.22
C TYR A 259 -0.66 -5.33 -4.97
N LEU A 260 -1.35 -5.66 -6.06
CA LEU A 260 -1.03 -6.86 -6.86
C LEU A 260 0.37 -6.82 -7.48
N ASN A 261 0.80 -5.64 -7.95
CA ASN A 261 2.14 -5.46 -8.48
C ASN A 261 3.20 -5.60 -7.37
N ALA A 262 2.93 -5.07 -6.18
CA ALA A 262 3.81 -5.19 -5.02
C ALA A 262 3.94 -6.65 -4.56
N GLU A 263 2.84 -7.42 -4.50
CA GLU A 263 2.87 -8.85 -4.19
C GLU A 263 3.70 -9.64 -5.20
N LYS A 264 3.47 -9.41 -6.49
CA LYS A 264 4.23 -10.07 -7.56
C LYS A 264 5.71 -9.71 -7.50
N PHE A 265 6.03 -8.44 -7.29
CA PHE A 265 7.41 -7.96 -7.16
C PHE A 265 8.09 -8.64 -5.96
N TYR A 266 7.44 -8.64 -4.80
CA TYR A 266 7.97 -9.24 -3.58
C TYR A 266 8.15 -10.75 -3.69
N SER A 267 7.19 -11.46 -4.29
CA SER A 267 7.28 -12.90 -4.55
C SER A 267 8.50 -13.25 -5.43
N ASN A 268 8.75 -12.47 -6.47
CA ASN A 268 9.93 -12.65 -7.33
C ASN A 268 11.23 -12.32 -6.58
N TRP A 269 11.21 -11.31 -5.72
CA TRP A 269 12.35 -10.96 -4.89
C TRP A 269 12.69 -12.09 -3.89
N ILE A 270 11.68 -12.73 -3.26
CA ILE A 270 11.89 -13.90 -2.40
C ILE A 270 12.52 -15.07 -3.19
N LYS A 271 12.10 -15.32 -4.43
CA LYS A 271 12.75 -16.33 -5.27
C LYS A 271 14.24 -16.04 -5.43
N GLY A 272 14.60 -14.78 -5.70
CA GLY A 272 15.99 -14.35 -5.77
C GLY A 272 16.77 -14.53 -4.45
N LEU A 273 16.11 -14.41 -3.28
CA LEU A 273 16.74 -14.74 -2.00
C LEU A 273 17.07 -16.23 -1.90
N ARG A 274 16.14 -17.09 -2.32
CA ARG A 274 16.34 -18.55 -2.31
C ARG A 274 17.47 -18.98 -3.23
N ASP A 275 17.54 -18.40 -4.44
CA ASP A 275 18.57 -18.76 -5.44
C ASP A 275 19.99 -18.44 -4.94
N ASN A 276 20.12 -17.48 -4.02
CA ASN A 276 21.38 -17.07 -3.42
C ASN A 276 21.64 -17.69 -2.01
N ALA A 277 20.77 -18.56 -1.54
CA ALA A 277 20.88 -19.17 -0.22
C ALA A 277 21.35 -20.63 -0.29
N TYR A 278 22.08 -21.07 0.74
CA TYR A 278 22.31 -22.50 0.94
C TYR A 278 21.07 -23.13 1.56
N ILE A 279 20.39 -24.00 0.83
CA ILE A 279 19.18 -24.72 1.29
C ILE A 279 19.39 -26.22 1.09
N LYS A 280 19.19 -26.99 2.16
CA LYS A 280 19.19 -28.47 2.12
C LYS A 280 18.00 -29.00 2.90
N ILE A 281 17.11 -29.72 2.22
CA ILE A 281 15.94 -30.40 2.83
C ILE A 281 16.25 -31.89 2.94
N TYR A 282 16.00 -32.46 4.10
CA TYR A 282 16.19 -33.90 4.39
C TYR A 282 14.85 -34.64 4.22
N ASN A 283 14.57 -35.10 3.01
CA ASN A 283 13.31 -35.76 2.65
C ASN A 283 13.03 -37.09 3.40
N ASP A 284 14.08 -37.72 3.92
CA ASP A 284 13.96 -38.97 4.65
C ASP A 284 13.46 -38.76 6.09
N ALA A 285 13.43 -37.54 6.55
CA ALA A 285 12.94 -37.09 7.86
C ALA A 285 11.44 -36.74 7.87
N LEU A 286 10.74 -36.84 6.74
CA LEU A 286 9.35 -36.48 6.50
C LEU A 286 8.47 -37.72 6.32
#